data_0ee017f6bd3d2740743bcee12dfb8ef1
#
_entry.id   0ee017f6bd3d2740743bcee12dfb8ef1
#
_cell.length_a   1.000
_cell.length_b   1.000
_cell.length_c   1.000
_cell.angle_alpha   90.00
_cell.angle_beta   90.00
_cell.angle_gamma   90.00
#
_symmetry.space_group_name_H-M   'P 1'
#
loop_
_entity.id
_entity.type
_entity.pdbx_description
1 polymer ?
#
loop_
_entity_poly.entity_id
_entity_poly.type
_entity_poly.pdbx_seq_one_letter_code
_entity_poly.pdbx_strand_id
1 'polypeptide(L)'
;MSASRRRADLLQKRLEQFTRLLHELHEGDVRALHRTRVASRRLREILPVLQLKHDLALRLGRRLKHVTGELGRVREVDVLLAAVAELRDSGRHDTQALRRVTTALTAEQAEMRERLESRLPISELRRLARKLEKVEEDLRDRKPSRGWRWAVDARVTRRAETLLQAFDAAGSIYLQERLHDVRIALKKFRYALEISGEAAGVRLSTDLRTLKRGQDVLGRLHDLQVLIDRVRQIQPAVALPDVAAWRRLDLLVVSLENDCRRLHAKFLHRQPKVRMICERVMHANGAAPARRAVAS
;
A
#
# COMPACT_ATOMS: atom_id res chain seq x y z
N MET A 1 -15.94 -25.12 9.55
CA MET A 1 -14.76 -25.22 8.66
C MET A 1 -13.50 -25.34 9.51
N SER A 2 -12.60 -26.27 9.17
CA SER A 2 -11.36 -26.47 9.92
C SER A 2 -10.40 -25.26 9.76
N ALA A 3 -9.53 -25.01 10.72
CA ALA A 3 -8.54 -23.94 10.67
C ALA A 3 -7.53 -24.12 9.50
N SER A 4 -7.26 -25.36 9.09
CA SER A 4 -6.49 -25.70 7.88
C SER A 4 -7.09 -25.11 6.63
N ARG A 5 -8.37 -25.37 6.43
CA ARG A 5 -9.11 -24.92 5.27
C ARG A 5 -9.13 -23.40 5.17
N ARG A 6 -9.33 -22.70 6.30
CA ARG A 6 -9.31 -21.22 6.31
C ARG A 6 -7.94 -20.62 5.92
N ARG A 7 -6.85 -21.27 6.29
CA ARG A 7 -5.48 -20.81 5.96
C ARG A 7 -5.19 -20.96 4.47
N ALA A 8 -5.55 -22.08 3.88
CA ALA A 8 -5.47 -22.32 2.44
C ALA A 8 -6.40 -21.38 1.67
N ASP A 9 -7.65 -21.21 2.12
CA ASP A 9 -8.64 -20.32 1.51
C ASP A 9 -8.17 -18.85 1.49
N LEU A 10 -7.45 -18.40 2.55
CA LEU A 10 -6.84 -17.07 2.57
C LEU A 10 -5.81 -16.89 1.46
N LEU A 11 -5.00 -17.90 1.17
CA LEU A 11 -4.01 -17.87 0.08
C LEU A 11 -4.70 -17.99 -1.26
N GLN A 12 -5.59 -18.97 -1.43
CA GLN A 12 -6.32 -19.25 -2.67
C GLN A 12 -7.03 -18.00 -3.21
N LYS A 13 -7.84 -17.33 -2.40
CA LYS A 13 -8.57 -16.13 -2.80
C LYS A 13 -7.67 -15.04 -3.39
N ARG A 14 -6.47 -14.85 -2.82
CA ARG A 14 -5.51 -13.84 -3.27
C ARG A 14 -4.72 -14.30 -4.49
N LEU A 15 -4.46 -15.59 -4.57
CA LEU A 15 -3.78 -16.22 -5.69
C LEU A 15 -4.65 -16.21 -6.94
N GLU A 16 -5.91 -16.60 -6.84
CA GLU A 16 -6.88 -16.53 -7.94
C GLU A 16 -6.98 -15.10 -8.50
N GLN A 17 -7.05 -14.10 -7.62
CA GLN A 17 -7.03 -12.70 -8.05
C GLN A 17 -5.72 -12.35 -8.78
N PHE A 18 -4.56 -12.78 -8.25
CA PHE A 18 -3.27 -12.52 -8.87
C PHE A 18 -3.15 -13.20 -10.24
N THR A 19 -3.48 -14.48 -10.34
CA THR A 19 -3.38 -15.27 -11.58
C THR A 19 -4.29 -14.71 -12.68
N ARG A 20 -5.54 -14.35 -12.35
CA ARG A 20 -6.46 -13.71 -13.30
C ARG A 20 -5.88 -12.40 -13.87
N LEU A 21 -5.28 -11.58 -13.02
CA LEU A 21 -4.71 -10.29 -13.44
C LEU A 21 -3.45 -10.43 -14.30
N LEU A 22 -2.78 -11.60 -14.30
CA LEU A 22 -1.63 -11.84 -15.18
C LEU A 22 -2.04 -11.93 -16.67
N HIS A 23 -3.24 -12.37 -16.98
CA HIS A 23 -3.77 -12.34 -18.36
C HIS A 23 -4.00 -10.90 -18.82
N GLU A 24 -4.68 -10.09 -18.00
CA GLU A 24 -4.97 -8.70 -18.31
C GLU A 24 -3.69 -7.83 -18.40
N LEU A 25 -2.66 -8.16 -17.62
CA LEU A 25 -1.38 -7.45 -17.64
C LEU A 25 -0.63 -7.66 -18.96
N HIS A 26 -0.77 -8.82 -19.57
CA HIS A 26 -0.15 -9.14 -20.87
C HIS A 26 -0.70 -8.27 -22.01
N GLU A 27 -1.94 -7.80 -21.88
CA GLU A 27 -2.63 -6.93 -22.84
C GLU A 27 -2.28 -5.44 -22.68
N GLY A 28 -1.40 -5.08 -21.74
CA GLY A 28 -0.93 -3.70 -21.53
C GLY A 28 -1.89 -2.78 -20.80
N ASP A 29 -2.96 -3.32 -20.17
CA ASP A 29 -3.91 -2.49 -19.42
C ASP A 29 -3.26 -1.85 -18.19
N VAL A 30 -3.25 -0.51 -18.16
CA VAL A 30 -2.77 0.31 -17.01
C VAL A 30 -3.48 -0.05 -15.70
N ARG A 31 -4.77 -0.38 -15.77
CA ARG A 31 -5.57 -0.77 -14.61
C ARG A 31 -5.15 -2.16 -14.09
N ALA A 32 -4.80 -3.09 -15.01
CA ALA A 32 -4.29 -4.40 -14.66
C ALA A 32 -2.96 -4.32 -13.92
N LEU A 33 -2.04 -3.44 -14.33
CA LEU A 33 -0.77 -3.19 -13.64
C LEU A 33 -1.00 -2.79 -12.18
N HIS A 34 -1.86 -1.81 -11.94
CA HIS A 34 -2.20 -1.39 -10.57
C HIS A 34 -2.81 -2.53 -9.75
N ARG A 35 -3.78 -3.26 -10.32
CA ARG A 35 -4.46 -4.38 -9.64
C ARG A 35 -3.48 -5.52 -9.32
N THR A 36 -2.57 -5.86 -10.25
CA THR A 36 -1.52 -6.88 -10.05
C THR A 36 -0.55 -6.47 -8.93
N ARG A 37 -0.15 -5.18 -8.88
CA ARG A 37 0.65 -4.65 -7.76
C ARG A 37 -0.07 -4.77 -6.41
N VAL A 38 -1.36 -4.49 -6.36
CA VAL A 38 -2.16 -4.65 -5.14
C VAL A 38 -2.26 -6.12 -4.75
N ALA A 39 -2.51 -7.03 -5.71
CA ALA A 39 -2.60 -8.46 -5.49
C ALA A 39 -1.27 -9.04 -4.99
N SER A 40 -0.13 -8.70 -5.60
CA SER A 40 1.20 -9.14 -5.16
C SER A 40 1.53 -8.68 -3.74
N ARG A 41 1.15 -7.45 -3.39
CA ARG A 41 1.29 -6.92 -2.02
C ARG A 41 0.41 -7.68 -1.03
N ARG A 42 -0.85 -7.96 -1.38
CA ARG A 42 -1.76 -8.74 -0.53
C ARG A 42 -1.25 -10.16 -0.29
N LEU A 43 -0.71 -10.81 -1.33
CA LEU A 43 -0.02 -12.10 -1.19
C LEU A 43 1.16 -12.01 -0.22
N ARG A 44 2.00 -10.97 -0.33
CA ARG A 44 3.13 -10.79 0.59
C ARG A 44 2.69 -10.58 2.04
N GLU A 45 1.59 -9.86 2.27
CA GLU A 45 1.10 -9.58 3.64
C GLU A 45 0.53 -10.81 4.36
N ILE A 46 0.05 -11.83 3.62
CA ILE A 46 -0.44 -13.07 4.24
C ILE A 46 0.66 -14.10 4.53
N LEU A 47 1.80 -14.05 3.83
CA LEU A 47 2.86 -15.07 4.01
C LEU A 47 3.25 -15.32 5.48
N PRO A 48 3.44 -14.29 6.34
CA PRO A 48 3.84 -14.50 7.73
C PRO A 48 2.80 -15.24 8.59
N VAL A 49 1.53 -15.24 8.17
CA VAL A 49 0.45 -15.91 8.92
C VAL A 49 0.13 -17.30 8.38
N LEU A 50 0.74 -17.72 7.27
CA LEU A 50 0.52 -19.05 6.70
C LEU A 50 1.30 -20.17 7.38
N GLN A 51 2.21 -19.86 8.31
CA GLN A 51 3.07 -20.82 8.99
C GLN A 51 3.85 -21.73 8.02
N LEU A 52 4.42 -21.13 6.99
CA LEU A 52 5.32 -21.80 6.04
C LEU A 52 6.66 -22.07 6.69
N LYS A 53 7.43 -23.02 6.13
CA LYS A 53 8.85 -23.18 6.48
C LYS A 53 9.56 -21.83 6.25
N HIS A 54 10.44 -21.46 7.19
CA HIS A 54 11.09 -20.13 7.22
C HIS A 54 11.74 -19.75 5.89
N ASP A 55 12.56 -20.62 5.31
CA ASP A 55 13.25 -20.36 4.05
C ASP A 55 12.31 -20.18 2.87
N LEU A 56 11.20 -20.93 2.83
CA LEU A 56 10.20 -20.80 1.79
C LEU A 56 9.48 -19.46 1.90
N ALA A 57 9.08 -19.06 3.13
CA ALA A 57 8.45 -17.78 3.39
C ALA A 57 9.35 -16.60 2.99
N LEU A 58 10.66 -16.68 3.32
CA LEU A 58 11.64 -15.66 2.93
C LEU A 58 11.83 -15.57 1.41
N ARG A 59 11.95 -16.71 0.72
CA ARG A 59 12.12 -16.73 -0.76
C ARG A 59 10.89 -16.15 -1.45
N LEU A 60 9.68 -16.57 -1.07
CA LEU A 60 8.43 -16.05 -1.63
C LEU A 60 8.26 -14.56 -1.31
N GLY A 61 8.57 -14.16 -0.07
CA GLY A 61 8.51 -12.77 0.37
C GLY A 61 9.42 -11.85 -0.44
N ARG A 62 10.67 -12.27 -0.71
CA ARG A 62 11.61 -11.53 -1.56
C ARG A 62 11.11 -11.39 -2.99
N ARG A 63 10.60 -12.46 -3.60
CA ARG A 63 10.05 -12.42 -4.96
C ARG A 63 8.83 -11.52 -5.08
N LEU A 64 7.88 -11.63 -4.15
CA LEU A 64 6.71 -10.74 -4.11
C LEU A 64 7.10 -9.29 -3.82
N LYS A 65 8.16 -9.04 -3.04
CA LYS A 65 8.70 -7.69 -2.82
C LYS A 65 9.27 -7.12 -4.12
N HIS A 66 10.03 -7.91 -4.87
CA HIS A 66 10.56 -7.52 -6.18
C HIS A 66 9.42 -7.17 -7.15
N VAL A 67 8.46 -8.08 -7.36
CA VAL A 67 7.28 -7.84 -8.20
C VAL A 67 6.54 -6.55 -7.79
N THR A 68 6.26 -6.39 -6.49
CA THR A 68 5.57 -5.20 -5.99
C THR A 68 6.38 -3.92 -6.23
N GLY A 69 7.71 -4.01 -6.19
CA GLY A 69 8.63 -2.89 -6.42
C GLY A 69 8.64 -2.46 -7.89
N GLU A 70 8.87 -3.40 -8.83
CA GLU A 70 8.92 -3.08 -10.26
C GLU A 70 7.58 -2.50 -10.76
N LEU A 71 6.47 -3.17 -10.45
CA LEU A 71 5.12 -2.62 -10.74
C LEU A 71 4.86 -1.29 -10.01
N GLY A 72 5.57 -1.03 -8.90
CA GLY A 72 5.46 0.18 -8.10
C GLY A 72 6.02 1.40 -8.81
N ARG A 73 7.14 1.27 -9.50
CA ARG A 73 7.80 2.35 -10.23
C ARG A 73 6.90 2.92 -11.34
N VAL A 74 6.36 2.05 -12.18
CA VAL A 74 5.42 2.49 -13.24
C VAL A 74 4.16 3.11 -12.62
N ARG A 75 3.62 2.47 -11.58
CA ARG A 75 2.41 2.98 -10.92
C ARG A 75 2.60 4.36 -10.26
N GLU A 76 3.79 4.68 -9.78
CA GLU A 76 4.08 5.99 -9.21
C GLU A 76 3.86 7.09 -10.25
N VAL A 77 4.40 6.93 -11.46
CA VAL A 77 4.22 7.90 -12.55
C VAL A 77 2.75 7.97 -13.00
N ASP A 78 2.05 6.82 -13.09
CA ASP A 78 0.61 6.82 -13.40
C ASP A 78 -0.22 7.62 -12.37
N VAL A 79 0.13 7.51 -11.08
CA VAL A 79 -0.54 8.26 -9.99
C VAL A 79 -0.26 9.76 -10.12
N LEU A 80 0.98 10.14 -10.45
CA LEU A 80 1.34 11.54 -10.64
C LEU A 80 0.63 12.15 -11.84
N LEU A 81 0.54 11.44 -12.97
CA LEU A 81 -0.21 11.89 -14.14
C LEU A 81 -1.70 12.07 -13.82
N ALA A 82 -2.30 11.13 -13.09
CA ALA A 82 -3.68 11.26 -12.63
C ALA A 82 -3.86 12.46 -11.68
N ALA A 83 -2.91 12.68 -10.77
CA ALA A 83 -2.94 13.83 -9.86
C ALA A 83 -2.83 15.16 -10.61
N VAL A 84 -1.96 15.26 -11.63
CA VAL A 84 -1.83 16.46 -12.48
C VAL A 84 -3.10 16.70 -13.27
N ALA A 85 -3.74 15.66 -13.80
CA ALA A 85 -5.05 15.79 -14.49
C ALA A 85 -6.12 16.37 -13.57
N GLU A 86 -6.26 15.83 -12.33
CA GLU A 86 -7.21 16.35 -11.34
C GLU A 86 -6.90 17.82 -10.94
N LEU A 87 -5.63 18.18 -10.81
CA LEU A 87 -5.22 19.56 -10.50
C LEU A 87 -5.60 20.51 -11.65
N ARG A 88 -5.39 20.10 -12.90
CA ARG A 88 -5.79 20.85 -14.09
C ARG A 88 -7.31 21.05 -14.14
N ASP A 89 -8.06 19.99 -13.94
CA ASP A 89 -9.53 20.00 -14.00
C ASP A 89 -10.14 20.84 -12.87
N SER A 90 -9.40 21.00 -11.74
CA SER A 90 -9.81 21.89 -10.64
C SER A 90 -9.78 23.38 -11.00
N GLY A 91 -9.04 23.78 -12.03
CA GLY A 91 -8.86 25.17 -12.47
C GLY A 91 -8.10 26.08 -11.50
N ARG A 92 -7.56 25.52 -10.39
CA ARG A 92 -6.92 26.31 -9.32
C ARG A 92 -5.42 26.50 -9.48
N HIS A 93 -4.81 25.87 -10.46
CA HIS A 93 -3.37 25.84 -10.66
C HIS A 93 -3.00 26.31 -12.08
N ASP A 94 -1.79 26.82 -12.24
CA ASP A 94 -1.28 27.29 -13.53
C ASP A 94 -1.26 26.17 -14.58
N THR A 95 -2.05 26.35 -15.65
CA THR A 95 -2.23 25.34 -16.70
C THR A 95 -0.95 25.09 -17.48
N GLN A 96 -0.09 26.11 -17.68
CA GLN A 96 1.14 25.97 -18.44
C GLN A 96 2.20 25.21 -17.65
N ALA A 97 2.30 25.48 -16.34
CA ALA A 97 3.15 24.70 -15.44
C ALA A 97 2.72 23.22 -15.42
N LEU A 98 1.42 22.95 -15.28
CA LEU A 98 0.88 21.58 -15.30
C LEU A 98 1.13 20.87 -16.64
N ARG A 99 1.06 21.56 -17.79
CA ARG A 99 1.40 20.98 -19.11
C ARG A 99 2.86 20.55 -19.17
N ARG A 100 3.81 21.38 -18.71
CA ARG A 100 5.23 21.01 -18.66
C ARG A 100 5.47 19.78 -17.82
N VAL A 101 4.86 19.72 -16.63
CA VAL A 101 4.93 18.57 -15.75
C VAL A 101 4.35 17.31 -16.41
N THR A 102 3.19 17.45 -17.10
CA THR A 102 2.58 16.33 -17.83
C THR A 102 3.52 15.79 -18.90
N THR A 103 4.15 16.65 -19.70
CA THR A 103 5.07 16.24 -20.78
C THR A 103 6.24 15.43 -20.19
N ALA A 104 6.88 15.93 -19.12
CA ALA A 104 8.00 15.23 -18.46
C ALA A 104 7.58 13.87 -17.88
N LEU A 105 6.44 13.82 -17.18
CA LEU A 105 5.93 12.56 -16.61
C LEU A 105 5.50 11.56 -17.68
N THR A 106 4.99 12.01 -18.83
CA THR A 106 4.61 11.11 -19.94
C THR A 106 5.84 10.46 -20.56
N ALA A 107 6.92 11.20 -20.73
CA ALA A 107 8.20 10.66 -21.20
C ALA A 107 8.77 9.63 -20.21
N GLU A 108 8.77 9.95 -18.91
CA GLU A 108 9.19 9.03 -17.84
C GLU A 108 8.32 7.76 -17.82
N GLN A 109 7.01 7.89 -18.03
CA GLN A 109 6.08 6.75 -18.06
C GLN A 109 6.43 5.78 -19.19
N ALA A 110 6.71 6.29 -20.40
CA ALA A 110 7.08 5.47 -21.55
C ALA A 110 8.36 4.67 -21.26
N GLU A 111 9.41 5.33 -20.75
CA GLU A 111 10.67 4.70 -20.37
C GLU A 111 10.49 3.64 -19.28
N MET A 112 9.68 3.92 -18.26
CA MET A 112 9.43 2.97 -17.17
C MET A 112 8.67 1.72 -17.64
N ARG A 113 7.77 1.86 -18.62
CA ARG A 113 7.03 0.74 -19.20
C ARG A 113 7.93 -0.16 -20.04
N GLU A 114 8.76 0.42 -20.88
CA GLU A 114 9.75 -0.34 -21.68
C GLU A 114 10.68 -1.15 -20.76
N ARG A 115 11.18 -0.52 -19.70
CA ARG A 115 12.03 -1.18 -18.71
C ARG A 115 11.32 -2.26 -17.91
N LEU A 116 9.99 -2.14 -17.72
CA LEU A 116 9.23 -3.13 -16.93
C LEU A 116 9.24 -4.50 -17.60
N GLU A 117 9.06 -4.59 -18.90
CA GLU A 117 9.03 -5.86 -19.65
C GLU A 117 10.33 -6.63 -19.49
N SER A 118 11.47 -5.97 -19.53
CA SER A 118 12.78 -6.59 -19.35
C SER A 118 13.06 -7.00 -17.90
N ARG A 119 12.60 -6.22 -16.91
CA ARG A 119 12.86 -6.45 -15.48
C ARG A 119 11.87 -7.42 -14.82
N LEU A 120 10.68 -7.53 -15.36
CA LEU A 120 9.61 -8.36 -14.81
C LEU A 120 8.87 -9.10 -15.93
N PRO A 121 9.50 -10.09 -16.59
CA PRO A 121 8.85 -10.87 -17.62
C PRO A 121 7.60 -11.59 -17.09
N ILE A 122 6.56 -11.67 -17.90
CA ILE A 122 5.30 -12.35 -17.53
C ILE A 122 5.54 -13.83 -17.17
N SER A 123 6.54 -14.48 -17.78
CA SER A 123 6.96 -15.84 -17.48
C SER A 123 7.42 -16.01 -16.01
N GLU A 124 8.08 -14.99 -15.45
CA GLU A 124 8.50 -15.00 -14.04
C GLU A 124 7.29 -14.90 -13.10
N LEU A 125 6.32 -14.05 -13.42
CA LEU A 125 5.07 -13.92 -12.67
C LEU A 125 4.27 -15.22 -12.70
N ARG A 126 4.15 -15.87 -13.86
CA ARG A 126 3.49 -17.18 -14.00
C ARG A 126 4.23 -18.28 -13.20
N ARG A 127 5.57 -18.24 -13.17
CA ARG A 127 6.38 -19.17 -12.36
C ARG A 127 6.15 -18.96 -10.87
N LEU A 128 6.01 -17.70 -10.45
CA LEU A 128 5.69 -17.36 -9.06
C LEU A 128 4.28 -17.84 -8.68
N ALA A 129 3.28 -17.65 -9.56
CA ALA A 129 1.92 -18.13 -9.34
C ALA A 129 1.89 -19.65 -9.12
N ARG A 130 2.50 -20.43 -10.03
CA ARG A 130 2.60 -21.90 -9.89
C ARG A 130 3.28 -22.37 -8.58
N LYS A 131 4.27 -21.61 -8.08
CA LYS A 131 4.88 -21.92 -6.80
C LYS A 131 3.93 -21.67 -5.63
N LEU A 132 3.11 -20.64 -5.72
CA LEU A 132 2.11 -20.32 -4.70
C LEU A 132 0.94 -21.31 -4.73
N GLU A 133 0.58 -21.84 -5.90
CA GLU A 133 -0.41 -22.93 -6.07
C GLU A 133 0.03 -24.18 -5.32
N LYS A 134 1.28 -24.64 -5.53
CA LYS A 134 1.83 -25.76 -4.77
C LYS A 134 1.84 -25.55 -3.26
N VAL A 135 2.11 -24.31 -2.82
CA VAL A 135 2.04 -23.96 -1.40
C VAL A 135 0.61 -24.03 -0.88
N GLU A 136 -0.35 -23.63 -1.68
CA GLU A 136 -1.78 -23.68 -1.33
C GLU A 136 -2.26 -25.13 -1.19
N GLU A 137 -1.89 -26.02 -2.13
CA GLU A 137 -2.13 -27.48 -2.06
C GLU A 137 -1.53 -28.08 -0.79
N ASP A 138 -0.26 -27.84 -0.52
CA ASP A 138 0.43 -28.27 0.71
C ASP A 138 -0.28 -27.80 2.00
N LEU A 139 -0.88 -26.61 1.97
CA LEU A 139 -1.57 -26.04 3.13
C LEU A 139 -2.94 -26.68 3.39
N ARG A 140 -3.59 -27.24 2.36
CA ARG A 140 -4.87 -27.98 2.51
C ARG A 140 -4.67 -29.25 3.31
N ASP A 141 -3.57 -29.97 3.07
CA ASP A 141 -3.27 -31.26 3.67
C ASP A 141 -2.68 -31.12 5.09
N ARG A 142 -2.06 -29.98 5.39
CA ARG A 142 -1.41 -29.74 6.68
C ARG A 142 -2.35 -29.11 7.70
N LYS A 143 -2.51 -29.77 8.85
CA LYS A 143 -3.17 -29.15 10.00
C LYS A 143 -2.36 -27.94 10.47
N PRO A 144 -3.01 -26.78 10.72
CA PRO A 144 -2.31 -25.62 11.29
C PRO A 144 -1.87 -25.95 12.72
N SER A 145 -0.78 -25.33 13.19
CA SER A 145 -0.45 -25.39 14.61
C SER A 145 -1.55 -24.74 15.44
N ARG A 146 -1.72 -25.18 16.69
CA ARG A 146 -2.71 -24.61 17.62
C ARG A 146 -2.56 -23.09 17.80
N GLY A 147 -1.35 -22.57 17.61
CA GLY A 147 -1.05 -21.13 17.72
C GLY A 147 -1.35 -20.27 16.50
N TRP A 148 -1.94 -20.81 15.41
CA TRP A 148 -2.15 -20.02 14.20
C TRP A 148 -3.01 -18.76 14.42
N ARG A 149 -4.15 -18.91 15.13
CA ARG A 149 -5.02 -17.76 15.45
C ARG A 149 -4.29 -16.74 16.31
N TRP A 150 -3.58 -17.21 17.32
CA TRP A 150 -2.76 -16.36 18.17
C TRP A 150 -1.72 -15.58 17.35
N ALA A 151 -1.05 -16.21 16.38
CA ALA A 151 -0.07 -15.54 15.52
C ALA A 151 -0.71 -14.43 14.66
N VAL A 152 -1.95 -14.65 14.17
CA VAL A 152 -2.71 -13.62 13.45
C VAL A 152 -3.04 -12.45 14.36
N ASP A 153 -3.57 -12.71 15.56
CA ASP A 153 -3.98 -11.70 16.53
C ASP A 153 -2.77 -10.91 17.07
N ALA A 154 -1.67 -11.59 17.40
CA ALA A 154 -0.40 -10.96 17.80
C ALA A 154 0.16 -10.05 16.70
N ARG A 155 0.00 -10.42 15.41
CA ARG A 155 0.40 -9.58 14.30
C ARG A 155 -0.44 -8.30 14.23
N VAL A 156 -1.74 -8.39 14.44
CA VAL A 156 -2.63 -7.22 14.43
C VAL A 156 -2.26 -6.28 15.56
N THR A 157 -2.09 -6.80 16.77
CA THR A 157 -1.67 -6.03 17.96
C THR A 157 -0.35 -5.30 17.70
N ARG A 158 0.68 -5.98 17.24
CA ARG A 158 1.98 -5.36 16.91
C ARG A 158 1.84 -4.26 15.85
N ARG A 159 0.94 -4.42 14.85
CA ARG A 159 0.70 -3.38 13.84
C ARG A 159 -0.06 -2.19 14.40
N ALA A 160 -0.98 -2.41 15.35
CA ALA A 160 -1.64 -1.33 16.07
C ALA A 160 -0.64 -0.52 16.91
N GLU A 161 0.20 -1.20 17.70
CA GLU A 161 1.29 -0.59 18.49
C GLU A 161 2.22 0.26 17.60
N THR A 162 2.70 -0.32 16.49
CA THR A 162 3.57 0.40 15.54
C THR A 162 2.88 1.67 14.98
N LEU A 163 1.56 1.62 14.76
CA LEU A 163 0.82 2.79 14.29
C LEU A 163 0.66 3.85 15.37
N LEU A 164 0.40 3.45 16.62
CA LEU A 164 0.33 4.38 17.75
C LEU A 164 1.69 5.08 17.97
N GLN A 165 2.78 4.32 17.95
CA GLN A 165 4.15 4.87 18.03
C GLN A 165 4.44 5.85 16.88
N ALA A 166 3.99 5.55 15.66
CA ALA A 166 4.15 6.45 14.53
C ALA A 166 3.33 7.74 14.70
N PHE A 167 2.14 7.68 15.30
CA PHE A 167 1.35 8.86 15.63
C PHE A 167 2.04 9.74 16.66
N ASP A 168 2.57 9.14 17.73
CA ASP A 168 3.24 9.86 18.80
C ASP A 168 4.53 10.52 18.28
N ALA A 169 5.29 9.82 17.42
CA ALA A 169 6.48 10.36 16.79
C ALA A 169 6.18 11.48 15.77
N ALA A 170 5.03 11.43 15.09
CA ALA A 170 4.63 12.48 14.14
C ALA A 170 4.13 13.74 14.82
N GLY A 171 3.43 13.61 15.98
CA GLY A 171 2.83 14.72 16.68
C GLY A 171 1.82 15.48 15.81
N SER A 172 1.71 16.80 16.05
CA SER A 172 0.82 17.71 15.31
C SER A 172 1.54 18.56 14.26
N ILE A 173 2.88 18.48 14.17
CA ILE A 173 3.68 19.27 13.24
C ILE A 173 3.72 18.58 11.88
N TYR A 174 3.64 19.39 10.82
CA TYR A 174 3.78 18.87 9.45
C TYR A 174 5.23 18.51 9.15
N LEU A 175 5.56 17.22 9.26
CA LEU A 175 6.86 16.65 8.90
C LEU A 175 6.63 15.52 7.89
N GLN A 176 7.13 15.71 6.67
CA GLN A 176 6.89 14.81 5.54
C GLN A 176 7.29 13.36 5.85
N GLU A 177 8.49 13.14 6.39
CA GLU A 177 9.00 11.80 6.70
C GLU A 177 8.15 11.11 7.76
N ARG A 178 7.76 11.83 8.82
CA ARG A 178 6.92 11.28 9.90
C ARG A 178 5.53 10.89 9.39
N LEU A 179 4.94 11.70 8.53
CA LEU A 179 3.65 11.39 7.90
C LEU A 179 3.76 10.20 6.93
N HIS A 180 4.91 10.01 6.27
CA HIS A 180 5.19 8.82 5.48
C HIS A 180 5.21 7.56 6.34
N ASP A 181 5.87 7.59 7.51
CA ASP A 181 5.89 6.47 8.46
C ASP A 181 4.49 6.12 8.96
N VAL A 182 3.69 7.13 9.33
CA VAL A 182 2.29 6.96 9.70
C VAL A 182 1.50 6.30 8.57
N ARG A 183 1.65 6.76 7.33
CA ARG A 183 0.98 6.18 6.16
C ARG A 183 1.35 4.71 5.97
N ILE A 184 2.61 4.36 6.11
CA ILE A 184 3.09 2.97 5.99
C ILE A 184 2.53 2.11 7.12
N ALA A 185 2.56 2.58 8.37
CA ALA A 185 2.04 1.89 9.54
C ALA A 185 0.52 1.66 9.43
N LEU A 186 -0.24 2.71 9.08
CA LEU A 186 -1.69 2.65 8.88
C LEU A 186 -2.07 1.62 7.80
N LYS A 187 -1.37 1.62 6.67
CA LYS A 187 -1.57 0.65 5.60
C LYS A 187 -1.32 -0.79 6.07
N LYS A 188 -0.24 -1.03 6.81
CA LYS A 188 0.11 -2.34 7.34
C LYS A 188 -0.90 -2.81 8.39
N PHE A 189 -1.35 -1.92 9.27
CA PHE A 189 -2.38 -2.23 10.27
C PHE A 189 -3.71 -2.58 9.60
N ARG A 190 -4.18 -1.79 8.64
CA ARG A 190 -5.42 -2.08 7.91
C ARG A 190 -5.40 -3.46 7.25
N TYR A 191 -4.29 -3.86 6.62
CA TYR A 191 -4.18 -5.20 6.01
C TYR A 191 -4.14 -6.31 7.06
N ALA A 192 -3.45 -6.12 8.18
CA ALA A 192 -3.43 -7.11 9.25
C ALA A 192 -4.84 -7.31 9.84
N LEU A 193 -5.59 -6.21 10.03
CA LEU A 193 -6.96 -6.26 10.52
C LEU A 193 -7.92 -6.94 9.52
N GLU A 194 -7.77 -6.67 8.20
CA GLU A 194 -8.51 -7.35 7.14
C GLU A 194 -8.29 -8.87 7.19
N ILE A 195 -7.02 -9.31 7.32
CA ILE A 195 -6.65 -10.73 7.42
C ILE A 195 -7.23 -11.36 8.71
N SER A 196 -7.18 -10.67 9.84
CA SER A 196 -7.74 -11.16 11.11
C SER A 196 -9.26 -11.33 11.01
N GLY A 197 -9.96 -10.36 10.45
CA GLY A 197 -11.39 -10.45 10.19
C GLY A 197 -11.76 -11.64 9.31
N GLU A 198 -11.06 -11.85 8.19
CA GLU A 198 -11.26 -13.00 7.32
C GLU A 198 -10.96 -14.33 8.03
N ALA A 199 -9.87 -14.41 8.79
CA ALA A 199 -9.50 -15.57 9.57
C ALA A 199 -10.52 -15.90 10.68
N ALA A 200 -11.16 -14.88 11.24
CA ALA A 200 -12.21 -15.01 12.24
C ALA A 200 -13.60 -15.31 11.65
N GLY A 201 -13.81 -14.99 10.37
CA GLY A 201 -15.13 -14.99 9.75
C GLY A 201 -16.00 -13.81 10.21
N VAL A 202 -15.37 -12.71 10.67
CA VAL A 202 -16.03 -11.51 11.21
C VAL A 202 -15.93 -10.36 10.21
N ARG A 203 -17.01 -9.62 10.02
CA ARG A 203 -17.03 -8.42 9.16
C ARG A 203 -16.63 -7.19 9.96
N LEU A 204 -15.46 -6.64 9.65
CA LEU A 204 -14.93 -5.41 10.24
C LEU A 204 -15.12 -4.19 9.32
N SER A 205 -16.26 -4.12 8.63
CA SER A 205 -16.49 -3.16 7.54
C SER A 205 -16.39 -1.69 7.98
N THR A 206 -16.85 -1.35 9.19
CA THR A 206 -16.82 0.02 9.71
C THR A 206 -15.40 0.47 10.03
N ASP A 207 -14.64 -0.37 10.73
CA ASP A 207 -13.24 -0.09 11.08
C ASP A 207 -12.37 0.02 9.82
N LEU A 208 -12.50 -0.94 8.91
CA LEU A 208 -11.76 -0.94 7.64
C LEU A 208 -12.08 0.29 6.78
N ARG A 209 -13.34 0.77 6.77
CA ARG A 209 -13.71 2.03 6.10
C ARG A 209 -13.07 3.24 6.76
N THR A 210 -13.05 3.30 8.09
CA THR A 210 -12.41 4.40 8.84
C THR A 210 -10.92 4.44 8.56
N LEU A 211 -10.22 3.29 8.65
CA LEU A 211 -8.80 3.18 8.33
C LEU A 211 -8.52 3.54 6.85
N LYS A 212 -9.39 3.10 5.93
CA LYS A 212 -9.26 3.45 4.51
C LYS A 212 -9.35 4.94 4.28
N ARG A 213 -10.32 5.63 4.89
CA ARG A 213 -10.47 7.10 4.76
C ARG A 213 -9.23 7.85 5.26
N GLY A 214 -8.61 7.41 6.37
CA GLY A 214 -7.34 7.96 6.85
C GLY A 214 -6.19 7.69 5.86
N GLN A 215 -6.12 6.47 5.35
CA GLN A 215 -5.14 6.07 4.34
C GLN A 215 -5.29 6.86 3.03
N ASP A 216 -6.50 7.14 2.58
CA ASP A 216 -6.75 7.90 1.34
C ASP A 216 -6.25 9.36 1.48
N VAL A 217 -6.47 10.00 2.64
CA VAL A 217 -5.94 11.36 2.91
C VAL A 217 -4.42 11.37 2.92
N LEU A 218 -3.77 10.46 3.65
CA LEU A 218 -2.30 10.36 3.67
C LEU A 218 -1.73 9.91 2.34
N GLY A 219 -2.47 9.13 1.56
CA GLY A 219 -2.12 8.75 0.20
C GLY A 219 -2.05 9.97 -0.70
N ARG A 220 -3.12 10.77 -0.73
CA ARG A 220 -3.16 12.01 -1.52
C ARG A 220 -2.07 13.00 -1.11
N LEU A 221 -1.84 13.17 0.20
CA LEU A 221 -0.77 14.02 0.71
C LEU A 221 0.60 13.57 0.18
N HIS A 222 0.90 12.28 0.27
CA HIS A 222 2.14 11.72 -0.25
C HIS A 222 2.28 11.88 -1.77
N ASP A 223 1.21 11.67 -2.53
CA ASP A 223 1.23 11.81 -3.98
C ASP A 223 1.54 13.26 -4.39
N LEU A 224 1.02 14.26 -3.64
CA LEU A 224 1.38 15.67 -3.85
C LEU A 224 2.83 15.97 -3.45
N GLN A 225 3.36 15.37 -2.38
CA GLN A 225 4.77 15.52 -1.99
C GLN A 225 5.69 15.00 -3.09
N VAL A 226 5.43 13.80 -3.62
CA VAL A 226 6.20 13.25 -4.73
C VAL A 226 6.08 14.12 -5.98
N LEU A 227 4.90 14.70 -6.24
CA LEU A 227 4.70 15.65 -7.34
C LEU A 227 5.55 16.92 -7.15
N ILE A 228 5.61 17.48 -5.94
CA ILE A 228 6.47 18.63 -5.61
C ILE A 228 7.93 18.31 -5.93
N ASP A 229 8.41 17.13 -5.50
CA ASP A 229 9.78 16.70 -5.77
C ASP A 229 10.05 16.58 -7.28
N ARG A 230 9.08 16.08 -8.07
CA ARG A 230 9.19 16.03 -9.54
C ARG A 230 9.19 17.41 -10.18
N VAL A 231 8.36 18.34 -9.71
CA VAL A 231 8.38 19.73 -10.21
C VAL A 231 9.74 20.36 -9.94
N ARG A 232 10.30 20.19 -8.74
CA ARG A 232 11.64 20.68 -8.39
C ARG A 232 12.76 20.06 -9.23
N GLN A 233 12.62 18.79 -9.65
CA GLN A 233 13.58 18.13 -10.57
C GLN A 233 13.48 18.66 -12.00
N ILE A 234 12.30 19.12 -12.44
CA ILE A 234 12.08 19.68 -13.77
C ILE A 234 12.55 21.14 -13.84
N GLN A 235 12.47 21.89 -12.76
CA GLN A 235 12.83 23.33 -12.72
C GLN A 235 14.23 23.64 -13.28
N PRO A 236 15.31 22.92 -12.92
CA PRO A 236 16.66 23.19 -13.44
C PRO A 236 16.83 22.92 -14.94
N ALA A 237 15.98 22.04 -15.51
CA ALA A 237 16.00 21.74 -16.94
C ALA A 237 15.28 22.80 -17.80
N VAL A 238 14.63 23.79 -17.16
CA VAL A 238 14.05 24.94 -17.86
C VAL A 238 15.19 25.85 -18.27
N ALA A 239 15.50 25.88 -19.58
CA ALA A 239 16.60 26.63 -20.13
C ALA A 239 16.47 28.13 -19.80
N LEU A 240 17.57 28.75 -19.34
CA LEU A 240 17.67 30.20 -19.32
C LEU A 240 17.58 30.72 -20.76
N PRO A 241 16.74 31.74 -21.09
CA PRO A 241 16.25 32.78 -20.17
C PRO A 241 14.76 32.69 -19.77
N ASP A 242 14.10 31.49 -19.77
CA ASP A 242 12.65 31.40 -19.47
C ASP A 242 12.34 31.53 -17.97
N VAL A 243 12.67 32.70 -17.41
CA VAL A 243 12.41 33.06 -16.00
C VAL A 243 10.90 32.97 -15.69
N ALA A 244 10.04 33.25 -16.67
CA ALA A 244 8.59 33.19 -16.48
C ALA A 244 8.11 31.77 -16.25
N ALA A 245 8.64 30.80 -17.00
CA ALA A 245 8.31 29.40 -16.80
C ALA A 245 8.84 28.88 -15.46
N TRP A 246 10.03 29.26 -15.07
CA TRP A 246 10.59 28.89 -13.77
C TRP A 246 9.72 29.40 -12.62
N ARG A 247 9.32 30.68 -12.65
CA ARG A 247 8.41 31.27 -11.65
C ARG A 247 7.05 30.56 -11.58
N ARG A 248 6.48 30.16 -12.71
CA ARG A 248 5.22 29.40 -12.72
C ARG A 248 5.33 28.04 -12.04
N LEU A 249 6.44 27.33 -12.24
CA LEU A 249 6.72 26.07 -11.54
C LEU A 249 6.90 26.30 -10.05
N ASP A 250 7.58 27.37 -9.64
CA ASP A 250 7.74 27.73 -8.23
C ASP A 250 6.41 28.05 -7.55
N LEU A 251 5.56 28.86 -8.18
CA LEU A 251 4.20 29.13 -7.70
C LEU A 251 3.34 27.87 -7.61
N LEU A 252 3.51 26.93 -8.55
CA LEU A 252 2.85 25.62 -8.48
C LEU A 252 3.32 24.84 -7.22
N VAL A 253 4.62 24.80 -6.93
CA VAL A 253 5.15 24.16 -5.72
C VAL A 253 4.53 24.77 -4.46
N VAL A 254 4.53 26.10 -4.32
CA VAL A 254 3.91 26.78 -3.16
C VAL A 254 2.43 26.42 -3.01
N SER A 255 1.70 26.37 -4.12
CA SER A 255 0.28 25.99 -4.11
C SER A 255 0.07 24.53 -3.67
N LEU A 256 0.90 23.60 -4.15
CA LEU A 256 0.86 22.19 -3.75
C LEU A 256 1.24 21.99 -2.26
N GLU A 257 2.22 22.74 -1.76
CA GLU A 257 2.59 22.73 -0.34
C GLU A 257 1.41 23.18 0.54
N ASN A 258 0.66 24.19 0.13
CA ASN A 258 -0.55 24.62 0.82
C ASN A 258 -1.64 23.53 0.80
N ASP A 259 -1.79 22.80 -0.31
CA ASP A 259 -2.69 21.66 -0.39
C ASP A 259 -2.25 20.53 0.57
N CYS A 260 -0.96 20.26 0.67
CA CYS A 260 -0.41 19.31 1.63
C CYS A 260 -0.73 19.71 3.09
N ARG A 261 -0.58 20.98 3.45
CA ARG A 261 -0.93 21.48 4.80
C ARG A 261 -2.44 21.29 5.10
N ARG A 262 -3.31 21.56 4.12
CA ARG A 262 -4.76 21.30 4.24
C ARG A 262 -5.08 19.82 4.44
N LEU A 263 -4.41 18.93 3.71
CA LEU A 263 -4.58 17.49 3.86
C LEU A 263 -4.06 17.00 5.21
N HIS A 264 -2.97 17.56 5.71
CA HIS A 264 -2.44 17.26 7.04
C HIS A 264 -3.45 17.62 8.12
N ALA A 265 -4.01 18.84 8.12
CA ALA A 265 -5.06 19.24 9.05
C ALA A 265 -6.29 18.30 8.98
N LYS A 266 -6.71 17.92 7.77
CA LYS A 266 -7.79 16.93 7.55
C LYS A 266 -7.45 15.56 8.13
N PHE A 267 -6.19 15.15 8.09
CA PHE A 267 -5.73 13.90 8.69
C PHE A 267 -5.74 13.97 10.22
N LEU A 268 -5.23 15.04 10.82
CA LEU A 268 -5.23 15.25 12.27
C LEU A 268 -6.64 15.13 12.85
N HIS A 269 -7.64 15.70 12.17
CA HIS A 269 -9.05 15.56 12.58
C HIS A 269 -9.56 14.11 12.54
N ARG A 270 -8.95 13.23 11.73
CA ARG A 270 -9.33 11.80 11.61
C ARG A 270 -8.54 10.89 12.53
N GLN A 271 -7.36 11.30 12.94
CA GLN A 271 -6.40 10.51 13.72
C GLN A 271 -7.02 9.94 15.01
N PRO A 272 -7.83 10.68 15.82
CA PRO A 272 -8.42 10.11 17.03
C PRO A 272 -9.29 8.88 16.78
N LYS A 273 -10.09 8.88 15.71
CA LYS A 273 -10.92 7.73 15.33
C LYS A 273 -10.08 6.49 14.95
N VAL A 274 -8.93 6.71 14.32
CA VAL A 274 -7.99 5.63 13.98
C VAL A 274 -7.30 5.12 15.24
N ARG A 275 -6.90 6.00 16.16
CA ARG A 275 -6.30 5.66 17.45
C ARG A 275 -7.23 4.79 18.29
N MET A 276 -8.49 5.15 18.42
CA MET A 276 -9.52 4.34 19.12
C MET A 276 -9.63 2.90 18.56
N ILE A 277 -9.51 2.72 17.24
CA ILE A 277 -9.54 1.38 16.64
C ILE A 277 -8.30 0.57 17.08
N CYS A 278 -7.11 1.19 17.09
CA CYS A 278 -5.89 0.53 17.54
C CYS A 278 -6.00 0.07 18.99
N GLU A 279 -6.41 0.97 19.89
CA GLU A 279 -6.57 0.72 21.33
C GLU A 279 -7.57 -0.39 21.60
N ARG A 280 -8.75 -0.35 20.97
CA ARG A 280 -9.77 -1.39 21.10
C ARG A 280 -9.26 -2.77 20.66
N VAL A 281 -8.53 -2.84 19.55
CA VAL A 281 -7.96 -4.10 19.03
C VAL A 281 -6.90 -4.64 19.97
N MET A 282 -6.07 -3.79 20.56
CA MET A 282 -5.05 -4.20 21.54
C MET A 282 -5.70 -4.75 22.81
N HIS A 283 -6.73 -4.07 23.34
CA HIS A 283 -7.48 -4.54 24.50
C HIS A 283 -8.16 -5.89 24.24
N ALA A 284 -8.83 -6.05 23.11
CA ALA A 284 -9.51 -7.30 22.75
C ALA A 284 -8.54 -8.49 22.66
N ASN A 285 -7.33 -8.28 22.16
CA ASN A 285 -6.33 -9.32 21.99
C ASN A 285 -5.49 -9.53 23.27
N GLY A 286 -5.28 -8.50 24.10
CA GLY A 286 -4.57 -8.59 25.40
C GLY A 286 -5.38 -9.32 26.49
N ALA A 287 -6.70 -9.24 26.44
CA ALA A 287 -7.58 -9.97 27.36
C ALA A 287 -7.72 -11.48 27.02
N ALA A 288 -7.27 -11.92 25.85
CA ALA A 288 -7.41 -13.30 25.39
C ALA A 288 -6.52 -14.35 26.13
N PRO A 289 -5.31 -14.05 26.62
CA PRO A 289 -4.48 -15.06 27.32
C PRO A 289 -4.98 -15.43 28.71
N ALA A 290 -5.58 -14.50 29.45
CA ALA A 290 -6.01 -14.75 30.84
C ALA A 290 -7.21 -15.73 30.94
N ARG A 291 -8.07 -15.83 29.93
CA ARG A 291 -9.23 -16.72 29.93
C ARG A 291 -8.89 -18.19 29.59
N ARG A 292 -7.71 -18.48 29.04
CA ARG A 292 -7.29 -19.84 28.66
C ARG A 292 -6.43 -20.57 29.71
N ALA A 293 -5.90 -19.84 30.70
CA ALA A 293 -5.11 -20.41 31.76
C ALA A 293 -5.95 -21.00 32.94
N VAL A 294 -7.26 -20.71 32.98
CA VAL A 294 -8.18 -21.13 34.07
C VAL A 294 -9.03 -22.35 33.66
N ALA A 295 -8.88 -22.87 32.44
CA ALA A 295 -9.64 -24.03 31.95
C ALA A 295 -8.76 -25.23 31.60
N SER A 296 -7.71 -25.48 32.41
CA SER A 296 -6.89 -26.69 32.33
C SER A 296 -6.82 -27.37 33.70
#